data_e7c18f722f2aae8e86c68325857ac97b
#
_entry.id   e7c18f722f2aae8e86c68325857ac97b
#
_cell.length_a   1.000
_cell.length_b   1.000
_cell.length_c   1.000
_cell.angle_alpha   90.00
_cell.angle_beta   90.00
_cell.angle_gamma   90.00
#
_symmetry.space_group_name_H-M   'P 1'
#
loop_
_entity.id
_entity.type
_entity.pdbx_description
1 polymer ?
#
loop_
_entity_poly.entity_id
_entity_poly.type
_entity_poly.pdbx_seq_one_letter_code
_entity_poly.pdbx_strand_id
1 'polypeptide(L)'
;IQAGGFEAVKNILPSEQMEIERRQLKVDQRKVIIALLLAIPTFWLSMLAGDMGTEYGIDVRKMLAMYACLPVFIWSGWGIHKGSFASLKSGRANMDVLITLGTSVAFFWSVLVVLSPIFSNPPGLLIGAEHVFFDGVVVIIAFVLLGNWMEASAKMKATDAVHGLMALQPKVGGIVLDEEL
;
A
#
# COMPACT_ATOMS: atom_id res chain seq x y z
N ILE A 1 -28.83 -9.79 32.64
CA ILE A 1 -27.67 -8.87 32.73
C ILE A 1 -26.66 -9.38 31.70
N GLN A 2 -26.72 -8.81 30.50
CA GLN A 2 -25.80 -9.13 29.41
C GLN A 2 -24.51 -8.36 29.63
N ALA A 3 -23.42 -9.09 29.80
CA ALA A 3 -22.08 -8.54 29.86
C ALA A 3 -21.73 -7.99 28.47
N GLY A 4 -21.60 -6.67 28.36
CA GLY A 4 -21.08 -6.00 27.19
C GLY A 4 -19.64 -6.47 26.93
N GLY A 5 -19.40 -7.00 25.72
CA GLY A 5 -18.08 -7.41 25.26
C GLY A 5 -17.17 -6.20 25.05
N PHE A 6 -16.60 -5.71 26.11
CA PHE A 6 -15.40 -4.90 26.04
C PHE A 6 -14.23 -5.86 25.84
N GLU A 7 -13.73 -5.99 24.62
CA GLU A 7 -12.38 -6.50 24.41
C GLU A 7 -11.45 -5.62 25.25
N ALA A 8 -10.78 -6.23 26.21
CA ALA A 8 -9.74 -5.57 26.98
C ALA A 8 -8.64 -5.16 25.99
N VAL A 9 -8.65 -3.90 25.59
CA VAL A 9 -7.53 -3.29 24.86
C VAL A 9 -6.34 -3.44 25.79
N LYS A 10 -5.43 -4.33 25.45
CA LYS A 10 -4.18 -4.56 26.15
C LYS A 10 -3.54 -3.18 26.31
N ASN A 11 -3.41 -2.73 27.54
CA ASN A 11 -2.88 -1.42 27.87
C ASN A 11 -1.37 -1.46 27.55
N ILE A 12 -1.06 -1.26 26.25
CA ILE A 12 0.31 -1.27 25.76
C ILE A 12 0.93 0.04 26.24
N LEU A 13 2.06 -0.05 26.92
CA LEU A 13 2.80 1.12 27.37
C LEU A 13 3.10 2.03 26.18
N PRO A 14 3.02 3.37 26.32
CA PRO A 14 3.28 4.30 25.21
C PRO A 14 4.62 4.07 24.52
N SER A 15 5.62 3.60 25.24
CA SER A 15 6.94 3.22 24.72
C SER A 15 6.88 2.00 23.78
N GLU A 16 6.09 0.98 24.12
CA GLU A 16 5.90 -0.21 23.27
C GLU A 16 5.12 0.12 22.00
N GLN A 17 4.13 1.01 22.09
CA GLN A 17 3.38 1.48 20.91
C GLN A 17 4.31 2.18 19.93
N MET A 18 5.19 3.07 20.39
CA MET A 18 6.16 3.75 19.57
C MET A 18 7.14 2.79 18.88
N GLU A 19 7.57 1.74 19.57
CA GLU A 19 8.43 0.72 18.96
C GLU A 19 7.73 -0.07 17.86
N ILE A 20 6.46 -0.43 18.06
CA ILE A 20 5.64 -1.12 17.07
C ILE A 20 5.47 -0.24 15.83
N GLU A 21 5.13 1.03 16.01
CA GLU A 21 4.98 1.99 14.91
C GLU A 21 6.29 2.19 14.14
N ARG A 22 7.43 2.31 14.83
CA ARG A 22 8.75 2.40 14.19
C ARG A 22 9.10 1.15 13.38
N ARG A 23 8.74 -0.04 13.85
CA ARG A 23 8.91 -1.29 13.10
C ARG A 23 8.03 -1.33 11.85
N GLN A 24 6.77 -0.91 11.97
CA GLN A 24 5.85 -0.81 10.84
C GLN A 24 6.38 0.14 9.77
N LEU A 25 6.85 1.33 10.16
CA LEU A 25 7.44 2.29 9.23
C LEU A 25 8.63 1.72 8.43
N LYS A 26 9.50 0.92 9.08
CA LYS A 26 10.61 0.25 8.39
C LYS A 26 10.13 -0.79 7.37
N VAL A 27 9.06 -1.52 7.70
CA VAL A 27 8.46 -2.50 6.79
C VAL A 27 7.82 -1.78 5.60
N ASP A 28 7.09 -0.71 5.86
CA ASP A 28 6.44 0.07 4.81
C ASP A 28 7.47 0.78 3.92
N GLN A 29 8.56 1.30 4.48
CA GLN A 29 9.69 1.82 3.72
C GLN A 29 10.28 0.79 2.75
N ARG A 30 10.46 -0.46 3.20
CA ARG A 30 10.94 -1.55 2.31
C ARG A 30 9.98 -1.82 1.17
N LYS A 31 8.67 -1.85 1.44
CA LYS A 31 7.64 -2.03 0.39
C LYS A 31 7.68 -0.90 -0.63
N VAL A 32 7.82 0.34 -0.17
CA VAL A 32 7.96 1.52 -1.05
C VAL A 32 9.18 1.39 -1.95
N ILE A 33 10.35 1.07 -1.37
CA ILE A 33 11.60 0.93 -2.14
C ILE A 33 11.46 -0.17 -3.19
N ILE A 34 10.91 -1.33 -2.83
CA ILE A 34 10.72 -2.45 -3.77
C ILE A 34 9.73 -2.07 -4.87
N ALA A 35 8.62 -1.41 -4.51
CA ALA A 35 7.63 -0.97 -5.49
C ALA A 35 8.22 0.05 -6.48
N LEU A 36 9.00 1.03 -6.00
CA LEU A 36 9.68 2.01 -6.84
C LEU A 36 10.74 1.39 -7.73
N LEU A 37 11.55 0.47 -7.18
CA LEU A 37 12.57 -0.25 -7.96
C LEU A 37 11.95 -1.09 -9.08
N LEU A 38 10.78 -1.71 -8.84
CA LEU A 38 10.07 -2.48 -9.86
C LEU A 38 9.27 -1.59 -10.81
N ALA A 39 8.89 -0.39 -10.42
CA ALA A 39 8.18 0.55 -11.28
C ALA A 39 9.03 0.97 -12.48
N ILE A 40 10.33 1.20 -12.28
CA ILE A 40 11.25 1.63 -13.33
C ILE A 40 11.35 0.60 -14.47
N PRO A 41 11.71 -0.68 -14.21
CA PRO A 41 11.78 -1.67 -15.28
C PRO A 41 10.40 -1.99 -15.90
N THR A 42 9.33 -1.97 -15.10
CA THR A 42 7.98 -2.21 -15.63
C THR A 42 7.57 -1.10 -16.59
N PHE A 43 7.83 0.14 -16.24
CA PHE A 43 7.58 1.28 -17.12
C PHE A 43 8.44 1.22 -18.39
N TRP A 44 9.74 0.90 -18.25
CA TRP A 44 10.63 0.75 -19.38
C TRP A 44 10.18 -0.36 -20.32
N LEU A 45 9.79 -1.53 -19.81
CA LEU A 45 9.28 -2.66 -20.59
C LEU A 45 7.96 -2.33 -21.31
N SER A 46 7.08 -1.58 -20.64
CA SER A 46 5.76 -1.24 -21.19
C SER A 46 5.84 -0.17 -22.27
N MET A 47 6.71 0.83 -22.10
CA MET A 47 6.69 2.06 -22.90
C MET A 47 7.87 2.21 -23.86
N LEU A 48 9.09 1.84 -23.43
CA LEU A 48 10.33 2.13 -24.17
C LEU A 48 10.96 0.88 -24.80
N ALA A 49 10.69 -0.31 -24.29
CA ALA A 49 11.27 -1.52 -24.83
C ALA A 49 10.73 -1.80 -26.25
N GLY A 50 11.65 -1.99 -27.21
CA GLY A 50 11.32 -2.43 -28.56
C GLY A 50 10.72 -3.83 -28.58
N ASP A 51 10.39 -4.32 -29.75
CA ASP A 51 9.87 -5.68 -29.94
C ASP A 51 10.90 -6.72 -29.51
N MET A 52 10.57 -7.54 -28.50
CA MET A 52 11.41 -8.61 -27.96
C MET A 52 11.04 -9.98 -28.49
N GLY A 53 10.15 -10.03 -29.51
CA GLY A 53 9.64 -11.26 -30.06
C GLY A 53 8.48 -11.85 -29.27
N THR A 54 7.93 -12.95 -29.82
CA THR A 54 6.81 -13.66 -29.24
C THR A 54 7.20 -15.10 -28.93
N GLU A 55 6.92 -15.56 -27.72
CA GLU A 55 6.98 -16.97 -27.36
C GLU A 55 5.58 -17.53 -27.10
N TYR A 56 5.26 -18.65 -27.74
CA TYR A 56 3.92 -19.25 -27.67
C TYR A 56 2.78 -18.29 -28.09
N GLY A 57 3.08 -17.34 -28.97
CA GLY A 57 2.11 -16.31 -29.42
C GLY A 57 1.95 -15.13 -28.44
N ILE A 58 2.63 -15.15 -27.30
CA ILE A 58 2.59 -14.09 -26.29
C ILE A 58 3.82 -13.18 -26.46
N ASP A 59 3.61 -11.88 -26.42
CA ASP A 59 4.69 -10.88 -26.41
C ASP A 59 5.51 -11.02 -25.10
N VAL A 60 6.78 -11.40 -25.23
CA VAL A 60 7.70 -11.60 -24.10
C VAL A 60 7.80 -10.36 -23.21
N ARG A 61 7.77 -9.18 -23.80
CA ARG A 61 7.78 -7.91 -23.09
C ARG A 61 6.60 -7.76 -22.15
N LYS A 62 5.37 -8.04 -22.64
CA LYS A 62 4.14 -7.98 -21.83
C LYS A 62 4.15 -9.00 -20.69
N MET A 63 4.71 -10.18 -20.96
CA MET A 63 4.87 -11.24 -19.96
C MET A 63 5.84 -10.84 -18.85
N LEU A 64 6.99 -10.25 -19.20
CA LEU A 64 7.95 -9.73 -18.21
C LEU A 64 7.35 -8.60 -17.37
N ALA A 65 6.61 -7.67 -17.99
CA ALA A 65 5.92 -6.60 -17.28
C ALA A 65 4.86 -7.15 -16.30
N MET A 66 4.13 -8.18 -16.68
CA MET A 66 3.19 -8.90 -15.80
C MET A 66 3.92 -9.49 -14.59
N TYR A 67 5.04 -10.21 -14.79
CA TYR A 67 5.81 -10.79 -13.69
C TYR A 67 6.40 -9.74 -12.74
N ALA A 68 6.84 -8.60 -13.26
CA ALA A 68 7.32 -7.49 -12.44
C ALA A 68 6.18 -6.79 -11.67
N CYS A 69 4.97 -6.75 -12.23
CA CYS A 69 3.80 -6.16 -11.59
C CYS A 69 3.25 -7.04 -10.43
N LEU A 70 3.30 -8.37 -10.56
CA LEU A 70 2.75 -9.31 -9.57
C LEU A 70 3.20 -9.05 -8.12
N PRO A 71 4.50 -8.96 -7.80
CA PRO A 71 4.95 -8.73 -6.42
C PRO A 71 4.50 -7.37 -5.89
N VAL A 72 4.41 -6.36 -6.75
CA VAL A 72 3.94 -5.04 -6.34
C VAL A 72 2.44 -5.08 -6.04
N PHE A 73 1.65 -5.67 -6.92
CA PHE A 73 0.20 -5.76 -6.76
C PHE A 73 -0.20 -6.62 -5.55
N ILE A 74 0.36 -7.84 -5.42
CA ILE A 74 -0.04 -8.80 -4.38
C ILE A 74 0.60 -8.45 -3.03
N TRP A 75 1.92 -8.21 -2.98
CA TRP A 75 2.62 -8.07 -1.71
C TRP A 75 2.71 -6.62 -1.23
N SER A 76 3.19 -5.71 -2.08
CA SER A 76 3.32 -4.30 -1.70
C SER A 76 1.95 -3.63 -1.54
N GLY A 77 1.01 -3.90 -2.46
CA GLY A 77 -0.35 -3.37 -2.44
C GLY A 77 -1.28 -3.99 -1.41
N TRP A 78 -0.88 -5.09 -0.75
CA TRP A 78 -1.75 -5.83 0.17
C TRP A 78 -2.41 -4.98 1.25
N GLY A 79 -1.67 -4.02 1.82
CA GLY A 79 -2.19 -3.10 2.83
C GLY A 79 -3.35 -2.25 2.32
N ILE A 80 -3.22 -1.73 1.11
CA ILE A 80 -4.24 -0.91 0.44
C ILE A 80 -5.47 -1.76 0.13
N HIS A 81 -5.28 -2.95 -0.43
CA HIS A 81 -6.38 -3.87 -0.76
C HIS A 81 -7.14 -4.33 0.49
N LYS A 82 -6.42 -4.65 1.57
CA LYS A 82 -7.03 -5.01 2.86
C LYS A 82 -7.82 -3.85 3.46
N GLY A 83 -7.27 -2.64 3.44
CA GLY A 83 -7.94 -1.42 3.90
C GLY A 83 -9.20 -1.11 3.10
N SER A 84 -9.12 -1.26 1.78
CA SER A 84 -10.24 -1.14 0.85
C SER A 84 -11.38 -2.11 1.19
N PHE A 85 -11.05 -3.38 1.34
CA PHE A 85 -12.04 -4.41 1.67
C PHE A 85 -12.73 -4.17 3.02
N ALA A 86 -11.96 -3.77 4.04
CA ALA A 86 -12.50 -3.42 5.36
C ALA A 86 -13.44 -2.21 5.29
N SER A 87 -13.10 -1.20 4.49
CA SER A 87 -13.93 0.00 4.28
C SER A 87 -15.23 -0.33 3.55
N LEU A 88 -15.18 -1.15 2.50
CA LEU A 88 -16.37 -1.62 1.79
C LEU A 88 -17.31 -2.41 2.70
N LYS A 89 -16.76 -3.29 3.54
CA LYS A 89 -17.56 -4.06 4.50
C LYS A 89 -18.28 -3.18 5.52
N SER A 90 -17.70 -2.03 5.87
CA SER A 90 -18.32 -1.04 6.77
C SER A 90 -19.22 -0.03 6.05
N GLY A 91 -19.49 -0.21 4.75
CA GLY A 91 -20.33 0.68 3.95
C GLY A 91 -19.70 2.04 3.68
N ARG A 92 -18.38 2.19 3.82
CA ARG A 92 -17.67 3.43 3.59
C ARG A 92 -16.77 3.30 2.36
N ALA A 93 -16.91 4.21 1.42
CA ALA A 93 -15.98 4.34 0.31
C ALA A 93 -14.89 5.35 0.71
N ASN A 94 -13.63 4.91 0.71
CA ASN A 94 -12.47 5.75 0.95
C ASN A 94 -11.52 5.73 -0.27
N MET A 95 -10.43 6.48 -0.20
CA MET A 95 -9.43 6.56 -1.25
C MET A 95 -8.84 5.18 -1.62
N ASP A 96 -8.62 4.31 -0.62
CA ASP A 96 -8.09 2.96 -0.84
C ASP A 96 -9.03 2.10 -1.69
N VAL A 97 -10.35 2.27 -1.53
CA VAL A 97 -11.37 1.57 -2.33
C VAL A 97 -11.24 1.95 -3.80
N LEU A 98 -11.11 3.25 -4.09
CA LEU A 98 -10.98 3.74 -5.47
C LEU A 98 -9.69 3.23 -6.11
N ILE A 99 -8.56 3.30 -5.38
CA ILE A 99 -7.27 2.83 -5.85
C ILE A 99 -7.31 1.32 -6.11
N THR A 100 -7.83 0.54 -5.15
CA THR A 100 -7.94 -0.92 -5.29
C THR A 100 -8.82 -1.31 -6.47
N LEU A 101 -9.96 -0.65 -6.65
CA LEU A 101 -10.86 -0.91 -7.77
C LEU A 101 -10.17 -0.63 -9.11
N GLY A 102 -9.60 0.58 -9.26
CA GLY A 102 -8.95 0.99 -10.50
C GLY A 102 -7.75 0.12 -10.86
N THR A 103 -6.85 -0.12 -9.88
CA THR A 103 -5.67 -0.97 -10.12
C THR A 103 -6.03 -2.43 -10.36
N SER A 104 -7.06 -2.96 -9.70
CA SER A 104 -7.54 -4.33 -9.95
C SER A 104 -8.11 -4.48 -11.35
N VAL A 105 -8.97 -3.57 -11.77
CA VAL A 105 -9.54 -3.60 -13.14
C VAL A 105 -8.43 -3.52 -14.18
N ALA A 106 -7.49 -2.59 -14.03
CA ALA A 106 -6.36 -2.43 -14.94
C ALA A 106 -5.46 -3.69 -14.96
N PHE A 107 -5.18 -4.28 -13.79
CA PHE A 107 -4.38 -5.49 -13.68
C PHE A 107 -5.04 -6.68 -14.35
N PHE A 108 -6.30 -6.98 -14.00
CA PHE A 108 -7.02 -8.13 -14.58
C PHE A 108 -7.26 -7.96 -16.08
N TRP A 109 -7.56 -6.75 -16.55
CA TRP A 109 -7.65 -6.47 -17.97
C TRP A 109 -6.32 -6.80 -18.68
N SER A 110 -5.21 -6.31 -18.15
CA SER A 110 -3.89 -6.54 -18.74
C SER A 110 -3.50 -8.02 -18.75
N VAL A 111 -3.85 -8.76 -17.69
CA VAL A 111 -3.65 -10.22 -17.64
C VAL A 111 -4.48 -10.92 -18.74
N LEU A 112 -5.73 -10.54 -18.92
CA LEU A 112 -6.58 -11.10 -19.98
C LEU A 112 -6.02 -10.82 -21.38
N VAL A 113 -5.51 -9.61 -21.61
CA VAL A 113 -4.87 -9.25 -22.88
C VAL A 113 -3.61 -10.09 -23.14
N VAL A 114 -2.77 -10.29 -22.10
CA VAL A 114 -1.56 -11.13 -22.23
C VAL A 114 -1.91 -12.59 -22.52
N LEU A 115 -2.96 -13.10 -21.90
CA LEU A 115 -3.38 -14.50 -22.08
C LEU A 115 -4.27 -14.72 -23.30
N SER A 116 -4.74 -13.65 -23.96
CA SER A 116 -5.66 -13.76 -25.10
C SER A 116 -5.19 -14.67 -26.24
N PRO A 117 -3.89 -14.76 -26.59
CA PRO A 117 -3.42 -15.66 -27.62
C PRO A 117 -3.57 -17.16 -27.31
N ILE A 118 -3.69 -17.50 -26.00
CA ILE A 118 -3.86 -18.89 -25.57
C ILE A 118 -5.31 -19.36 -25.80
N PHE A 119 -6.26 -18.44 -25.82
CA PHE A 119 -7.67 -18.78 -26.05
C PHE A 119 -7.94 -19.05 -27.52
N SER A 120 -8.39 -20.26 -27.85
CA SER A 120 -8.77 -20.61 -29.22
C SER A 120 -9.93 -19.77 -29.76
N ASN A 121 -10.73 -19.15 -28.89
CA ASN A 121 -11.85 -18.30 -29.22
C ASN A 121 -11.95 -17.15 -28.19
N PRO A 122 -11.12 -16.10 -28.30
CA PRO A 122 -11.13 -15.04 -27.33
C PRO A 122 -12.47 -14.30 -27.33
N PRO A 123 -12.98 -13.84 -26.16
CA PRO A 123 -14.16 -12.98 -26.11
C PRO A 123 -14.01 -11.78 -27.04
N GLY A 124 -15.09 -11.37 -27.71
CA GLY A 124 -15.06 -10.27 -28.69
C GLY A 124 -14.43 -8.97 -28.18
N LEU A 125 -14.50 -8.73 -26.88
CA LEU A 125 -13.86 -7.59 -26.20
C LEU A 125 -12.33 -7.63 -26.25
N LEU A 126 -11.71 -8.81 -26.41
CA LEU A 126 -10.27 -8.99 -26.47
C LEU A 126 -9.72 -9.03 -27.90
N ILE A 127 -10.61 -9.03 -28.92
CA ILE A 127 -10.20 -9.02 -30.30
C ILE A 127 -9.57 -7.66 -30.64
N GLY A 128 -8.27 -7.67 -30.97
CA GLY A 128 -7.51 -6.44 -31.26
C GLY A 128 -7.10 -5.63 -30.01
N ALA A 129 -7.30 -6.15 -28.80
CA ALA A 129 -6.80 -5.52 -27.59
C ALA A 129 -5.29 -5.76 -27.44
N GLU A 130 -4.49 -4.71 -27.63
CA GLU A 130 -3.02 -4.79 -27.54
C GLU A 130 -2.45 -4.09 -26.31
N HIS A 131 -3.23 -3.18 -25.72
CA HIS A 131 -2.75 -2.32 -24.63
C HIS A 131 -2.85 -3.02 -23.27
N VAL A 132 -1.73 -3.01 -22.56
CA VAL A 132 -1.60 -3.46 -21.18
C VAL A 132 -1.29 -2.27 -20.28
N PHE A 133 -1.72 -2.30 -19.02
CA PHE A 133 -1.62 -1.21 -18.07
C PHE A 133 -0.82 -1.59 -16.81
N PHE A 134 0.12 -2.54 -16.93
CA PHE A 134 0.92 -2.98 -15.77
C PHE A 134 1.78 -1.87 -15.19
N ASP A 135 2.32 -0.99 -16.02
CA ASP A 135 3.07 0.20 -15.64
C ASP A 135 2.22 1.15 -14.80
N GLY A 136 1.00 1.46 -15.26
CA GLY A 136 0.06 2.28 -14.51
C GLY A 136 -0.28 1.69 -13.14
N VAL A 137 -0.53 0.38 -13.07
CA VAL A 137 -0.81 -0.33 -11.80
C VAL A 137 0.35 -0.19 -10.83
N VAL A 138 1.58 -0.48 -11.28
CA VAL A 138 2.78 -0.45 -10.42
C VAL A 138 3.08 0.97 -9.97
N VAL A 139 3.02 1.95 -10.87
CA VAL A 139 3.30 3.36 -10.56
C VAL A 139 2.28 3.91 -9.55
N ILE A 140 0.98 3.66 -9.75
CA ILE A 140 -0.06 4.12 -8.83
C ILE A 140 0.17 3.53 -7.44
N ILE A 141 0.37 2.22 -7.31
CA ILE A 141 0.61 1.56 -6.02
C ILE A 141 1.88 2.11 -5.36
N ALA A 142 2.97 2.27 -6.12
CA ALA A 142 4.24 2.80 -5.60
C ALA A 142 4.10 4.21 -5.03
N PHE A 143 3.41 5.12 -5.75
CA PHE A 143 3.19 6.49 -5.28
C PHE A 143 2.23 6.57 -4.09
N VAL A 144 1.19 5.74 -4.05
CA VAL A 144 0.29 5.67 -2.89
C VAL A 144 1.04 5.18 -1.65
N LEU A 145 1.85 4.14 -1.79
CA LEU A 145 2.67 3.64 -0.69
C LEU A 145 3.70 4.67 -0.22
N LEU A 146 4.31 5.40 -1.16
CA LEU A 146 5.23 6.49 -0.85
C LEU A 146 4.53 7.59 -0.05
N GLY A 147 3.35 8.02 -0.50
CA GLY A 147 2.54 9.03 0.19
C GLY A 147 2.17 8.60 1.61
N ASN A 148 1.66 7.39 1.77
CA ASN A 148 1.29 6.82 3.07
C ASN A 148 2.51 6.72 4.01
N TRP A 149 3.67 6.30 3.50
CA TRP A 149 4.90 6.23 4.28
C TRP A 149 5.40 7.62 4.69
N MET A 150 5.34 8.61 3.80
CA MET A 150 5.72 9.99 4.13
C MET A 150 4.80 10.58 5.20
N GLU A 151 3.50 10.37 5.09
CA GLU A 151 2.52 10.81 6.08
C GLU A 151 2.78 10.17 7.46
N ALA A 152 2.93 8.86 7.50
CA ALA A 152 3.22 8.13 8.75
C ALA A 152 4.57 8.55 9.37
N SER A 153 5.59 8.78 8.54
CA SER A 153 6.91 9.27 8.99
C SER A 153 6.82 10.69 9.58
N ALA A 154 6.04 11.56 8.95
CA ALA A 154 5.83 12.93 9.45
C ALA A 154 5.07 12.93 10.79
N LYS A 155 4.01 12.13 10.91
CA LYS A 155 3.25 11.96 12.16
C LYS A 155 4.14 11.48 13.30
N MET A 156 4.98 10.48 13.06
CA MET A 156 5.89 9.96 14.09
C MET A 156 6.88 11.03 14.56
N LYS A 157 7.48 11.79 13.64
CA LYS A 157 8.40 12.88 14.03
C LYS A 157 7.72 13.95 14.88
N ALA A 158 6.47 14.30 14.58
CA ALA A 158 5.68 15.24 15.36
C ALA A 158 5.42 14.70 16.77
N THR A 159 5.05 13.42 16.90
CA THR A 159 4.84 12.77 18.20
C THR A 159 6.12 12.71 19.04
N ASP A 160 7.26 12.34 18.43
CA ASP A 160 8.57 12.32 19.10
C ASP A 160 8.94 13.72 19.65
N ALA A 161 8.66 14.81 18.90
CA ALA A 161 8.92 16.16 19.33
C ALA A 161 8.07 16.56 20.54
N VAL A 162 6.77 16.22 20.55
CA VAL A 162 5.86 16.49 21.69
C VAL A 162 6.32 15.74 22.93
N HIS A 163 6.68 14.47 22.82
CA HIS A 163 7.21 13.69 23.96
C HIS A 163 8.53 14.25 24.49
N GLY A 164 9.40 14.74 23.61
CA GLY A 164 10.64 15.41 24.03
C GLY A 164 10.38 16.67 24.85
N LEU A 165 9.39 17.45 24.48
CA LEU A 165 8.98 18.64 25.22
C LEU A 165 8.33 18.30 26.58
N MET A 166 7.49 17.26 26.64
CA MET A 166 6.89 16.78 27.89
C MET A 166 7.94 16.23 28.88
N ALA A 167 9.01 15.62 28.40
CA ALA A 167 10.10 15.17 29.23
C ALA A 167 10.91 16.29 29.88
N LEU A 168 10.86 17.50 29.31
CA LEU A 168 11.52 18.70 29.85
C LEU A 168 10.66 19.43 30.91
N GLN A 169 9.38 19.07 31.05
CA GLN A 169 8.55 19.63 32.11
C GLN A 169 9.04 19.09 33.47
N PRO A 170 9.40 19.99 34.41
CA PRO A 170 9.79 19.58 35.75
C PRO A 170 8.61 18.88 36.42
N LYS A 171 8.83 17.65 36.87
CA LYS A 171 7.84 16.86 37.65
C LYS A 171 7.74 17.42 39.10
N VAL A 172 7.63 18.74 39.26
CA VAL A 172 7.51 19.37 40.56
C VAL A 172 6.06 19.80 40.70
N GLY A 173 5.25 18.93 41.32
CA GLY A 173 4.00 19.35 41.92
C GLY A 173 4.33 20.10 43.23
N GLY A 174 4.21 21.42 43.24
CA GLY A 174 4.27 22.18 44.47
C GLY A 174 3.07 21.82 45.32
N ILE A 175 3.29 21.19 46.46
CA ILE A 175 2.28 21.09 47.51
C ILE A 175 2.21 22.46 48.18
N VAL A 176 1.15 23.19 47.95
CA VAL A 176 0.82 24.38 48.74
C VAL A 176 0.30 23.83 50.09
N LEU A 177 1.13 23.85 51.09
CA LEU A 177 0.68 23.68 52.46
C LEU A 177 0.04 25.01 52.87
N ASP A 178 -1.29 25.04 52.94
CA ASP A 178 -2.03 26.09 53.61
C ASP A 178 -1.73 25.97 55.11
N GLU A 179 -0.86 26.81 55.65
CA GLU A 179 -0.73 27.03 57.05
C GLU A 179 -1.87 27.98 57.46
N GLU A 180 -2.98 27.39 57.91
CA GLU A 180 -3.94 28.15 58.73
C GLU A 180 -3.38 28.34 60.15
N LEU A 181 -3.15 29.59 60.51
CA LEU A 181 -3.01 30.07 61.88
C LEU A 181 -4.38 30.28 62.53
#